data_9f689a2343db951c7c2131616774cf27
#
_entry.id   9f689a2343db951c7c2131616774cf27
#
_cell.length_a   1.000
_cell.length_b   1.000
_cell.length_c   1.000
_cell.angle_alpha   90.00
_cell.angle_beta   90.00
_cell.angle_gamma   90.00
#
_symmetry.space_group_name_H-M   'P 1'
#
loop_
_entity.id
_entity.type
_entity.pdbx_description
1 polymer ?
#
loop_
_entity_poly.entity_id
_entity_poly.type
_entity_poly.pdbx_seq_one_letter_code
_entity_poly.pdbx_strand_id
1 'polypeptide(L)' 'METTDKSYAAFERAMNEEKMYRDLDFLGICLRIGADPVALDGMLVEELGYRGQDLVDLYLSREEET' A
#
# COMPACT_ATOMS: atom_id res chain seq x y z
N MET A 1 -17.20 -5.55 4.85
CA MET A 1 -17.12 -5.21 5.00
C MET A 1 -16.34 -5.64 5.26
N GLU A 2 -15.81 -5.77 5.10
CA GLU A 2 -15.37 -6.09 5.35
C GLU A 2 -14.03 -6.54 5.36
N THR A 3 -13.48 -7.71 4.98
CA THR A 3 -12.09 -8.08 4.97
C THR A 3 -11.28 -7.20 4.06
N THR A 4 -11.88 -6.81 2.96
CA THR A 4 -11.21 -5.94 2.01
C THR A 4 -10.88 -4.62 2.65
N ASP A 5 -11.83 -4.11 3.42
CA ASP A 5 -11.64 -2.84 4.09
C ASP A 5 -10.52 -2.91 5.10
N LYS A 6 -10.37 -4.06 5.74
CA LYS A 6 -9.29 -4.22 6.70
C LYS A 6 -7.93 -4.19 6.03
N SER A 7 -7.82 -4.83 4.88
CA SER A 7 -6.56 -4.83 4.15
C SER A 7 -6.21 -3.43 3.68
N TYR A 8 -7.19 -2.71 3.19
CA TYR A 8 -6.99 -1.35 2.73
C TYR A 8 -6.54 -0.46 3.88
N ALA A 9 -7.22 -0.56 5.01
CA ALA A 9 -6.88 0.24 6.17
C ALA A 9 -5.49 -0.10 6.69
N ALA A 10 -5.15 -1.39 6.70
CA ALA A 10 -3.84 -1.81 7.15
C ALA A 10 -2.74 -1.29 6.22
N PHE A 11 -3.00 -1.31 4.93
CA PHE A 11 -2.05 -0.80 3.96
C PHE A 11 -1.86 0.71 4.14
N GLU A 12 -2.95 1.42 4.31
CA GLU A 12 -2.90 2.87 4.49
C GLU A 12 -2.07 3.22 5.72
N ARG A 13 -2.28 2.49 6.79
CA ARG A 13 -1.54 2.69 8.01
C ARG A 13 -0.06 2.39 7.82
N ALA A 14 0.24 1.28 7.13
CA ALA A 14 1.61 0.92 6.87
C ALA A 14 2.32 1.99 6.06
N MET A 15 1.61 2.63 5.15
CA MET A 15 2.20 3.67 4.32
C MET A 15 2.34 4.99 5.07
N ASN A 16 1.30 5.38 5.80
CA ASN A 16 1.29 6.71 6.40
C ASN A 16 1.90 6.78 7.78
N GLU A 17 1.73 5.73 8.57
CA GLU A 17 2.22 5.76 9.94
C GLU A 17 3.55 5.06 10.11
N GLU A 18 3.69 3.88 9.49
CA GLU A 18 4.89 3.09 9.66
C GLU A 18 5.89 3.29 8.55
N LYS A 19 5.44 3.91 7.46
CA LYS A 19 6.32 4.25 6.34
C LYS A 19 7.10 3.06 5.83
N MET A 20 6.40 1.95 5.69
CA MET A 20 7.04 0.71 5.24
C MET A 20 7.57 0.79 3.83
N TYR A 21 7.08 1.75 3.04
CA TYR A 21 7.54 1.93 1.67
C TYR A 21 9.04 2.26 1.61
N ARG A 22 9.61 2.71 2.71
CA ARG A 22 11.04 3.02 2.76
C ARG A 22 11.90 1.77 2.65
N ASP A 23 11.42 0.68 3.22
CA ASP A 23 12.19 -0.55 3.30
C ASP A 23 11.66 -1.67 2.43
N LEU A 24 10.38 -1.60 2.08
CA LEU A 24 9.71 -2.70 1.40
C LEU A 24 9.01 -2.21 0.14
N ASP A 25 8.91 -3.09 -0.85
CA ASP A 25 8.09 -2.79 -2.00
C ASP A 25 6.66 -3.21 -1.68
N PHE A 26 5.77 -3.08 -2.65
CA PHE A 26 4.36 -3.38 -2.42
C PHE A 26 4.15 -4.81 -1.93
N LEU A 27 4.82 -5.76 -2.57
CA LEU A 27 4.67 -7.15 -2.17
C LEU A 27 5.14 -7.38 -0.74
N GLY A 28 6.26 -6.77 -0.38
CA GLY A 28 6.79 -6.89 0.97
C GLY A 28 5.83 -6.31 2.01
N ILE A 29 5.23 -5.18 1.69
CA ILE A 29 4.27 -4.58 2.59
C ILE A 29 3.06 -5.48 2.77
N CYS A 30 2.56 -6.04 1.66
CA CYS A 30 1.41 -6.94 1.74
C CYS A 30 1.70 -8.15 2.60
N LEU A 31 2.89 -8.71 2.47
CA LEU A 31 3.28 -9.84 3.30
C LEU A 31 3.32 -9.45 4.77
N ARG A 32 3.82 -8.28 5.05
CA ARG A 32 3.96 -7.82 6.42
C ARG A 32 2.60 -7.61 7.09
N ILE A 33 1.65 -7.07 6.36
CA ILE A 33 0.34 -6.79 6.92
C ILE A 33 -0.64 -7.96 6.74
N GLY A 34 -0.20 -9.00 6.05
CA GLY A 34 -1.05 -10.18 5.86
C GLY A 34 -2.14 -9.99 4.82
N ALA A 35 -1.90 -9.15 3.83
CA ALA A 35 -2.87 -8.88 2.79
C ALA A 35 -2.52 -9.62 1.51
N ASP A 36 -3.56 -9.94 0.72
CA ASP A 36 -3.37 -10.54 -0.58
C ASP A 36 -2.99 -9.44 -1.57
N PRO A 37 -1.79 -9.49 -2.14
CA PRO A 37 -1.34 -8.41 -3.02
C PRO A 37 -2.21 -8.21 -4.25
N VAL A 38 -2.75 -9.29 -4.81
CA VAL A 38 -3.59 -9.16 -6.00
C VAL A 38 -4.90 -8.46 -5.67
N ALA A 39 -5.53 -8.88 -4.58
CA ALA A 39 -6.79 -8.29 -4.17
C ALA A 39 -6.61 -6.83 -3.76
N LEU A 40 -5.55 -6.55 -3.01
CA LEU A 40 -5.31 -5.19 -2.57
C LEU A 40 -4.96 -4.27 -3.73
N ASP A 41 -4.15 -4.77 -4.66
CA ASP A 41 -3.79 -4.00 -5.84
C ASP A 41 -5.03 -3.59 -6.63
N GLY A 42 -5.95 -4.54 -6.82
CA GLY A 42 -7.19 -4.25 -7.54
C GLY A 42 -8.03 -3.21 -6.83
N MET A 43 -8.08 -3.30 -5.51
CA MET A 43 -8.83 -2.35 -4.72
C MET A 43 -8.24 -0.95 -4.84
N LEU A 44 -6.93 -0.85 -4.79
CA LEU A 44 -6.27 0.45 -4.91
C LEU A 44 -6.53 1.09 -6.26
N VAL A 45 -6.51 0.27 -7.31
CA VAL A 45 -6.82 0.79 -8.64
C VAL A 45 -8.24 1.34 -8.69
N GLU A 46 -9.17 0.62 -8.09
CA GLU A 46 -10.56 1.06 -8.10
C GLU A 46 -10.80 2.30 -7.27
N GLU A 47 -10.16 2.36 -6.11
CA GLU A 47 -10.42 3.47 -5.20
C GLU A 47 -9.59 4.70 -5.53
N LEU A 48 -8.34 4.51 -5.90
CA LEU A 48 -7.42 5.62 -6.07
C LEU A 48 -6.91 5.80 -7.49
N GLY A 49 -7.07 4.80 -8.34
CA GLY A 49 -6.57 4.86 -9.69
C GLY A 49 -5.09 4.57 -9.81
N TYR A 50 -4.49 4.02 -8.77
CA TYR A 50 -3.07 3.66 -8.77
C TYR A 50 -2.90 2.20 -8.46
N ARG A 51 -1.92 1.57 -9.09
CA ARG A 51 -1.53 0.24 -8.71
C ARG A 51 -0.74 0.33 -7.41
N GLY A 52 -0.68 -0.80 -6.69
CA GLY A 52 -0.01 -0.79 -5.39
C GLY A 52 1.43 -0.34 -5.47
N GLN A 53 2.19 -0.90 -6.42
CA GLN A 53 3.59 -0.54 -6.54
C GLN A 53 3.76 0.92 -6.97
N ASP A 54 2.86 1.41 -7.81
CA ASP A 54 2.90 2.81 -8.22
C ASP A 54 2.72 3.73 -7.03
N LEU A 55 1.86 3.33 -6.12
CA LEU A 55 1.59 4.12 -4.93
C LEU A 55 2.83 4.14 -4.02
N VAL A 56 3.48 2.99 -3.88
CA VAL A 56 4.70 2.91 -3.10
C VAL A 56 5.77 3.83 -3.69
N ASP A 57 5.92 3.78 -5.01
CA ASP A 57 6.89 4.62 -5.69
C ASP A 57 6.57 6.09 -5.52
N LEU A 58 5.29 6.43 -5.56
CA LEU A 58 4.86 7.80 -5.39
C LEU A 58 5.21 8.32 -3.99
N TYR A 59 4.97 7.52 -2.98
CA TYR A 59 5.30 7.92 -1.61
C TYR A 59 6.80 8.12 -1.44
N LEU A 60 7.60 7.23 -2.03
CA LEU A 60 9.04 7.37 -1.97
C LEU A 60 9.51 8.65 -2.65
N SER A 61 8.92 8.92 -3.79
CA SER A 61 9.28 10.11 -4.56
C SER A 61 8.98 11.38 -3.77
N ARG A 62 7.84 11.40 -3.11
CA ARG A 62 7.47 12.58 -2.32
C ARG A 62 8.38 12.76 -1.13
N GLU A 63 8.82 11.66 -0.53
CA GLU A 63 9.75 11.74 0.58
C GLU A 63 11.06 12.34 0.15
N GLU A 64 11.53 11.94 -1.01
CA GLU A 64 12.81 12.41 -1.52
C GLU A 64 12.79 13.88 -1.85
N GLU A 65 11.63 14.40 -2.16
CA GLU A 65 11.51 15.80 -2.52
C GLU A 65 11.58 16.72 -1.31
N THR A 66 11.30 16.19 -0.16
CA THR A 66 11.37 17.00 1.04
C THR A 66 12.68 16.76 1.77
#